data_e1e49b36b068d3dbdfa762c2ade457a2
#
_entry.id   e1e49b36b068d3dbdfa762c2ade457a2
#
_cell.length_a   1.000
_cell.length_b   1.000
_cell.length_c   1.000
_cell.angle_alpha   90.00
_cell.angle_beta   90.00
_cell.angle_gamma   90.00
#
_symmetry.space_group_name_H-M   'P 1'
#
loop_
_entity.id
_entity.type
_entity.pdbx_description
1 polymer ?
#
loop_
_entity_poly.entity_id
_entity_poly.type
_entity_poly.pdbx_seq_one_letter_code
_entity_poly.pdbx_strand_id
1 'polypeptide(L)'
;GLVAKIAEAVIETFISHGITTSEITSELGPSICAECYEVDLEMYRDVTSAIAQTATTEASHCLDLVAGLSAQLENYGITPKISERCTLEDQNLFSYRRDGVTGRQVGVVML
;
A
#
# COMPACT_ATOMS: atom_id res chain seq x y z
N GLY A 1 8.46 3.32 0.28
CA GLY A 1 8.15 1.94 -0.11
C GLY A 1 7.44 1.87 -1.45
N LEU A 2 6.24 2.45 -1.57
CA LEU A 2 5.43 2.36 -2.79
C LEU A 2 6.12 3.01 -4.01
N VAL A 3 6.54 4.25 -3.90
CA VAL A 3 7.27 4.97 -4.97
C VAL A 3 8.63 4.31 -5.29
N ALA A 4 9.28 3.72 -4.29
CA ALA A 4 10.51 2.95 -4.46
C ALA A 4 10.30 1.55 -5.02
N LYS A 5 9.05 1.17 -5.37
CA LYS A 5 8.69 -0.10 -6.01
C LYS A 5 9.15 -1.34 -5.26
N ILE A 6 9.03 -1.33 -3.93
CA ILE A 6 9.44 -2.46 -3.09
C ILE A 6 8.71 -3.76 -3.46
N ALA A 7 7.41 -3.70 -3.73
CA ALA A 7 6.63 -4.88 -4.12
C ALA A 7 7.13 -5.48 -5.43
N GLU A 8 7.43 -4.65 -6.42
CA GLU A 8 8.00 -5.09 -7.70
C GLU A 8 9.35 -5.77 -7.48
N ALA A 9 10.25 -5.19 -6.66
CA ALA A 9 11.55 -5.78 -6.35
C ALA A 9 11.43 -7.15 -5.67
N VAL A 10 10.44 -7.34 -4.79
CA VAL A 10 10.17 -8.63 -4.16
C VAL A 10 9.69 -9.66 -5.19
N ILE A 11 8.76 -9.28 -6.06
CA ILE A 11 8.25 -10.17 -7.12
C ILE A 11 9.38 -10.58 -8.08
N GLU A 12 10.19 -9.63 -8.52
CA GLU A 12 11.36 -9.88 -9.36
C GLU A 12 12.35 -10.86 -8.69
N THR A 13 12.51 -10.76 -7.37
CA THR A 13 13.33 -11.70 -6.61
C THR A 13 12.75 -13.11 -6.64
N PHE A 14 11.45 -13.28 -6.47
CA PHE A 14 10.79 -14.58 -6.61
C PHE A 14 10.96 -15.16 -8.02
N ILE A 15 10.75 -14.35 -9.05
CA ILE A 15 10.93 -14.75 -10.45
C ILE A 15 12.37 -15.19 -10.70
N SER A 16 13.37 -14.48 -10.17
CA SER A 16 14.79 -14.85 -10.32
C SER A 16 15.14 -16.18 -9.66
N HIS A 17 14.33 -16.65 -8.70
CA HIS A 17 14.45 -17.95 -8.06
C HIS A 17 13.56 -19.03 -8.70
N GLY A 18 13.00 -18.76 -9.87
CA GLY A 18 12.20 -19.72 -10.64
C GLY A 18 10.73 -19.85 -10.21
N ILE A 19 10.25 -18.94 -9.35
CA ILE A 19 8.84 -18.90 -8.94
C ILE A 19 8.06 -18.11 -9.98
N THR A 20 6.94 -18.68 -10.47
CA THR A 20 6.07 -17.98 -11.42
C THR A 20 5.09 -17.06 -10.67
N THR A 21 4.64 -16.01 -11.32
CA THR A 21 3.68 -15.06 -10.70
C THR A 21 2.36 -15.70 -10.31
N SER A 22 1.96 -16.79 -11.01
CA SER A 22 0.76 -17.57 -10.68
C SER A 22 0.85 -18.33 -9.34
N GLU A 23 2.07 -18.55 -8.84
CA GLU A 23 2.31 -19.19 -7.54
C GLU A 23 2.36 -18.18 -6.39
N ILE A 24 2.36 -16.88 -6.70
CA ILE A 24 2.44 -15.81 -5.71
C ILE A 24 1.03 -15.39 -5.30
N THR A 25 0.74 -15.43 -4.01
CA THR A 25 -0.45 -14.81 -3.42
C THR A 25 -0.05 -13.56 -2.66
N SER A 26 -0.91 -12.56 -2.66
CA SER A 26 -0.67 -11.30 -1.97
C SER A 26 -1.85 -10.92 -1.09
N GLU A 27 -1.56 -10.39 0.09
CA GLU A 27 -2.54 -9.84 1.00
C GLU A 27 -2.07 -8.48 1.52
N LEU A 28 -2.90 -7.46 1.38
CA LEU A 28 -2.67 -6.13 1.93
C LEU A 28 -3.37 -6.03 3.29
N GLY A 29 -2.58 -5.92 4.34
CA GLY A 29 -3.08 -5.74 5.70
C GLY A 29 -3.73 -4.37 5.92
N PRO A 30 -4.27 -4.12 7.12
CA PRO A 30 -4.87 -2.82 7.47
C PRO A 30 -3.90 -1.67 7.22
N SER A 31 -4.38 -0.64 6.57
CA SER A 31 -3.62 0.58 6.26
C SER A 31 -4.51 1.81 6.45
N ILE A 32 -3.95 3.00 6.33
CA ILE A 32 -4.76 4.22 6.28
C ILE A 32 -5.51 4.28 4.94
N CYS A 33 -6.81 4.58 4.98
CA CYS A 33 -7.64 4.63 3.77
C CYS A 33 -7.41 5.92 2.96
N ALA A 34 -7.92 5.92 1.74
CA ALA A 34 -7.76 7.00 0.78
C ALA A 34 -8.35 8.34 1.26
N GLU A 35 -9.41 8.30 2.06
CA GLU A 35 -10.04 9.51 2.60
C GLU A 35 -9.28 10.10 3.79
N CYS A 36 -8.44 9.30 4.43
CA CYS A 36 -7.75 9.67 5.67
C CYS A 36 -6.26 10.03 5.48
N TYR A 37 -5.65 9.62 4.35
CA TYR A 37 -4.23 9.84 4.15
C TYR A 37 -3.93 11.16 3.45
N GLU A 38 -4.27 12.25 4.10
CA GLU A 38 -3.94 13.60 3.65
C GLU A 38 -2.43 13.86 3.77
N VAL A 39 -1.84 14.46 2.73
CA VAL A 39 -0.44 14.86 2.66
C VAL A 39 -0.35 16.30 2.16
N ASP A 40 0.84 16.91 2.20
CA ASP A 40 1.03 18.21 1.56
C ASP A 40 0.91 18.10 0.03
N LEU A 41 0.67 19.23 -0.62
CA LEU A 41 0.44 19.29 -2.06
C LEU A 41 1.66 18.83 -2.88
N GLU A 42 2.86 19.11 -2.40
CA GLU A 42 4.10 18.70 -3.07
C GLU A 42 4.21 17.17 -3.08
N MET A 43 4.06 16.54 -1.93
CA MET A 43 4.05 15.07 -1.82
C MET A 43 2.92 14.44 -2.64
N TYR A 44 1.71 15.03 -2.61
CA TYR A 44 0.60 14.56 -3.42
C TYR A 44 0.95 14.53 -4.90
N ARG A 45 1.49 15.62 -5.43
CA ARG A 45 1.88 15.72 -6.84
C ARG A 45 3.02 14.78 -7.20
N ASP A 46 4.03 14.66 -6.35
CA ASP A 46 5.17 13.76 -6.57
C ASP A 46 4.72 12.30 -6.63
N VAL A 47 3.90 11.87 -5.68
CA VAL A 47 3.44 10.49 -5.62
C VAL A 47 2.48 10.16 -6.76
N THR A 48 1.52 11.04 -7.06
CA THR A 48 0.55 10.80 -8.14
C THR A 48 1.16 10.88 -9.53
N SER A 49 2.22 11.67 -9.70
CA SER A 49 3.02 11.68 -10.93
C SER A 49 3.79 10.37 -11.13
N ALA A 50 4.29 9.78 -10.06
CA ALA A 50 5.00 8.50 -10.10
C ALA A 50 4.04 7.31 -10.24
N ILE A 51 2.88 7.35 -9.58
CA ILE A 51 1.89 6.26 -9.52
C ILE A 51 0.49 6.87 -9.61
N ALA A 52 -0.02 7.00 -10.82
CA ALA A 52 -1.30 7.69 -11.08
C ALA A 52 -2.49 7.10 -10.30
N GLN A 53 -2.46 5.79 -10.01
CA GLN A 53 -3.53 5.10 -9.29
C GLN A 53 -3.65 5.52 -7.82
N THR A 54 -2.64 6.22 -7.27
CA THR A 54 -2.73 6.78 -5.92
C THR A 54 -3.56 8.06 -5.85
N ALA A 55 -3.91 8.65 -7.01
CA ALA A 55 -4.63 9.90 -7.06
C ALA A 55 -6.08 9.74 -6.57
N THR A 56 -6.47 10.61 -5.64
CA THR A 56 -7.87 10.86 -5.28
C THR A 56 -8.31 12.19 -5.92
N THR A 57 -8.61 13.19 -5.12
CA THR A 57 -8.87 14.55 -5.60
C THR A 57 -7.75 15.49 -5.14
N GLU A 58 -7.27 16.37 -6.03
CA GLU A 58 -6.24 17.34 -5.67
C GLU A 58 -6.70 18.25 -4.51
N ALA A 59 -8.01 18.52 -4.42
CA ALA A 59 -8.56 19.35 -3.36
C ALA A 59 -8.41 18.74 -1.94
N SER A 60 -8.41 17.42 -1.83
CA SER A 60 -8.23 16.73 -0.53
C SER A 60 -6.78 16.44 -0.20
N HIS A 61 -5.89 16.43 -1.20
CA HIS A 61 -4.50 15.97 -1.08
C HIS A 61 -4.35 14.60 -0.43
N CYS A 62 -5.37 13.75 -0.55
CA CYS A 62 -5.33 12.40 -0.02
C CYS A 62 -4.77 11.41 -1.03
N LEU A 63 -4.01 10.43 -0.57
CA LEU A 63 -3.41 9.39 -1.41
C LEU A 63 -4.05 8.03 -1.15
N ASP A 64 -4.39 7.32 -2.21
CA ASP A 64 -4.80 5.92 -2.16
C ASP A 64 -3.60 4.99 -2.33
N LEU A 65 -2.97 4.63 -1.22
CA LEU A 65 -1.81 3.73 -1.23
C LEU A 65 -2.19 2.30 -1.62
N VAL A 66 -3.41 1.87 -1.28
CA VAL A 66 -3.91 0.53 -1.60
C VAL A 66 -4.11 0.39 -3.11
N ALA A 67 -4.74 1.38 -3.75
CA ALA A 67 -4.90 1.39 -5.20
C ALA A 67 -3.55 1.42 -5.92
N GLY A 68 -2.60 2.24 -5.45
CA GLY A 68 -1.25 2.30 -6.02
C GLY A 68 -0.50 0.97 -5.93
N LEU A 69 -0.55 0.31 -4.76
CA LEU A 69 0.12 -0.98 -4.58
C LEU A 69 -0.57 -2.09 -5.35
N SER A 70 -1.91 -2.10 -5.38
CA SER A 70 -2.69 -3.06 -6.17
C SER A 70 -2.33 -2.97 -7.65
N ALA A 71 -2.22 -1.76 -8.20
CA ALA A 71 -1.82 -1.56 -9.59
C ALA A 71 -0.41 -2.12 -9.88
N GLN A 72 0.55 -1.95 -8.97
CA GLN A 72 1.89 -2.56 -9.12
C GLN A 72 1.83 -4.08 -9.13
N LEU A 73 1.04 -4.70 -8.25
CA LEU A 73 0.86 -6.15 -8.20
C LEU A 73 0.13 -6.67 -9.46
N GLU A 74 -0.91 -5.97 -9.90
CA GLU A 74 -1.71 -6.33 -11.07
C GLU A 74 -0.91 -6.30 -12.37
N ASN A 75 0.12 -5.45 -12.47
CA ASN A 75 1.06 -5.47 -13.59
C ASN A 75 1.79 -6.81 -13.76
N TYR A 76 1.87 -7.60 -12.70
CA TYR A 76 2.42 -8.97 -12.70
C TYR A 76 1.32 -10.05 -12.73
N GLY A 77 0.06 -9.66 -12.89
CA GLY A 77 -1.08 -10.58 -12.86
C GLY A 77 -1.46 -11.07 -11.45
N ILE A 78 -1.00 -10.37 -10.39
CA ILE A 78 -1.27 -10.73 -9.01
C ILE A 78 -2.37 -9.82 -8.48
N THR A 79 -3.55 -10.38 -8.17
CA THR A 79 -4.66 -9.65 -7.53
C THR A 79 -4.57 -9.83 -6.02
N PRO A 80 -4.31 -8.76 -5.25
CA PRO A 80 -4.18 -8.88 -3.80
C PRO A 80 -5.54 -9.05 -3.11
N LYS A 81 -5.56 -9.77 -1.99
CA LYS A 81 -6.63 -9.63 -1.01
C LYS A 81 -6.40 -8.34 -0.22
N ILE A 82 -7.45 -7.57 -0.02
CA ILE A 82 -7.35 -6.25 0.60
C ILE A 82 -8.14 -6.23 1.91
N SER A 83 -7.50 -5.77 2.99
CA SER A 83 -8.20 -5.46 4.24
C SER A 83 -8.95 -4.14 4.10
N GLU A 84 -10.24 -4.11 4.45
CA GLU A 84 -11.07 -2.91 4.43
C GLU A 84 -10.90 -2.04 5.68
N ARG A 85 -10.03 -2.44 6.63
CA ARG A 85 -9.84 -1.72 7.90
C ARG A 85 -8.89 -0.54 7.74
N CYS A 86 -9.38 0.66 8.08
CA CYS A 86 -8.56 1.87 8.12
C CYS A 86 -7.86 2.01 9.48
N THR A 87 -6.54 2.14 9.48
CA THR A 87 -5.78 2.26 10.75
C THR A 87 -6.04 3.58 11.48
N LEU A 88 -6.47 4.64 10.79
CA LEU A 88 -6.82 5.90 11.44
C LEU A 88 -8.16 5.80 12.18
N GLU A 89 -9.16 5.17 11.56
CA GLU A 89 -10.54 5.10 12.05
C GLU A 89 -10.75 3.97 13.06
N ASP A 90 -10.09 2.83 12.85
CA ASP A 90 -10.24 1.65 13.70
C ASP A 90 -9.39 1.77 14.97
N GLN A 91 -10.08 1.97 16.11
CA GLN A 91 -9.44 2.15 17.42
C GLN A 91 -8.71 0.90 17.93
N ASN A 92 -8.95 -0.27 17.35
CA ASN A 92 -8.25 -1.51 17.68
C ASN A 92 -6.93 -1.69 16.92
N LEU A 93 -6.59 -0.75 16.03
CA LEU A 93 -5.35 -0.76 15.26
C LEU A 93 -4.43 0.39 15.71
N PHE A 94 -3.13 0.14 15.66
CA PHE A 94 -2.14 1.19 15.91
C PHE A 94 -2.12 2.19 14.76
N SER A 95 -2.10 3.48 15.09
CA SER A 95 -2.01 4.56 14.11
C SER A 95 -1.12 5.69 14.64
N TYR A 96 0.06 5.85 14.04
CA TYR A 96 0.95 6.95 14.40
C TYR A 96 0.32 8.31 14.08
N ARG A 97 -0.42 8.39 12.96
CA ARG A 97 -1.09 9.64 12.56
C ARG A 97 -2.19 10.07 13.53
N ARG A 98 -2.89 9.13 14.15
CA ARG A 98 -3.89 9.41 15.18
C ARG A 98 -3.25 9.69 16.54
N ASP A 99 -2.29 8.86 16.95
CA ASP A 99 -1.84 8.76 18.33
C ASP A 99 -0.47 9.42 18.60
N GLY A 100 0.33 9.67 17.56
CA GLY A 100 1.69 10.21 17.67
C GLY A 100 2.70 9.20 18.21
N VAL A 101 2.44 8.66 19.41
CA VAL A 101 3.21 7.55 20.00
C VAL A 101 2.34 6.31 20.02
N THR A 102 2.80 5.21 19.39
CA THR A 102 2.00 4.00 19.22
C THR A 102 2.88 2.77 18.94
N GLY A 103 2.30 1.58 19.00
CA GLY A 103 2.88 0.34 18.53
C GLY A 103 2.95 0.24 17.00
N ARG A 104 3.17 -0.98 16.52
CA ARG A 104 3.20 -1.33 15.09
C ARG A 104 2.40 -2.61 14.88
N GLN A 105 1.69 -2.68 13.75
CA GLN A 105 1.17 -3.94 13.25
C GLN A 105 2.31 -4.75 12.64
N VAL A 106 2.21 -6.06 12.77
CA VAL A 106 3.17 -7.01 12.18
C VAL A 106 2.40 -8.08 11.43
N GLY A 107 2.78 -8.33 10.19
CA GLY A 107 2.36 -9.50 9.44
C GLY A 107 3.42 -10.60 9.57
N VAL A 108 2.98 -11.84 9.78
CA VAL A 108 3.86 -13.01 9.86
C VAL A 108 3.34 -14.07 8.89
N VAL A 109 4.24 -14.60 8.07
CA VAL A 109 3.98 -15.74 7.18
C VAL A 109 4.89 -16.88 7.57
N MET A 110 4.33 -18.07 7.71
CA MET A 110 5.08 -19.31 7.90
C MET A 110 4.77 -20.27 6.76
N LEU A 111 5.80 -20.94 6.27
CA LEU A 111 5.72 -21.98 5.25
C LEU A 111 5.61 -23.35 5.92
#